data_183c9a2506dc3c98b3b8d733e476430e
#
_entry.id   183c9a2506dc3c98b3b8d733e476430e
#
_cell.length_a   1.000
_cell.length_b   1.000
_cell.length_c   1.000
_cell.angle_alpha   90.00
_cell.angle_beta   90.00
_cell.angle_gamma   90.00
#
_symmetry.space_group_name_H-M   'P 1'
#
loop_
_entity.id
_entity.type
_entity.pdbx_description
1 polymer ?
#
loop_
_entity_poly.entity_id
_entity_poly.type
_entity_poly.pdbx_seq_one_letter_code
_entity_poly.pdbx_strand_id
1 'polypeptide(L)'
;MMNHRLMDKMSPSGISKHRRDVWDSRDDAYEQMRHKTFFKNFDERSFQGYIEHGLHERADGKVTLAISKKNEVAVFRTNPSMYWLTPNEGPKPPAQLIIGEESVFLKRKFPQQVKARLGIDFQTHAGGHMFPLEHPESVSALVLDIIEQQLSQ
;
A
#
# COMPACT_ATOMS: atom_id res chain seq x y z
N MET A 1 -11.78 -16.19 -18.36
CA MET A 1 -11.65 -16.18 -16.88
C MET A 1 -10.20 -16.54 -16.54
N MET A 2 -9.44 -15.64 -15.92
CA MET A 2 -8.03 -15.90 -15.59
C MET A 2 -7.94 -16.92 -14.45
N ASN A 3 -7.07 -17.93 -14.60
CA ASN A 3 -6.96 -19.03 -13.64
C ASN A 3 -6.47 -18.51 -12.27
N HIS A 4 -7.25 -18.67 -11.20
CA HIS A 4 -6.91 -18.21 -9.84
C HIS A 4 -5.54 -18.71 -9.36
N ARG A 5 -5.12 -19.92 -9.75
CA ARG A 5 -3.80 -20.46 -9.39
C ARG A 5 -2.65 -19.68 -10.02
N LEU A 6 -2.84 -19.12 -11.22
CA LEU A 6 -1.84 -18.29 -11.87
C LEU A 6 -1.76 -16.91 -11.21
N MET A 7 -2.92 -16.33 -10.86
CA MET A 7 -2.97 -15.06 -10.14
C MET A 7 -2.30 -15.15 -8.76
N ASP A 8 -2.51 -16.23 -8.03
CA ASP A 8 -1.89 -16.46 -6.72
C ASP A 8 -0.35 -16.57 -6.80
N LYS A 9 0.21 -16.97 -7.96
CA LYS A 9 1.65 -16.98 -8.19
C LYS A 9 2.24 -15.63 -8.61
N MET A 10 1.44 -14.80 -9.28
CA MET A 10 1.90 -13.55 -9.88
C MET A 10 1.58 -12.32 -9.03
N SER A 11 0.74 -12.43 -8.02
CA SER A 11 0.30 -11.32 -7.16
C SER A 11 0.47 -11.67 -5.68
N PRO A 12 0.41 -10.68 -4.78
CA PRO A 12 0.46 -10.90 -3.33
C PRO A 12 -0.67 -11.79 -2.77
N SER A 13 -1.70 -12.12 -3.58
CA SER A 13 -2.84 -12.93 -3.14
C SER A 13 -2.43 -14.30 -2.58
N GLY A 14 -1.38 -14.91 -3.12
CA GLY A 14 -0.86 -16.19 -2.63
C GLY A 14 -0.28 -16.10 -1.22
N ILE A 15 0.40 -15.01 -0.90
CA ILE A 15 0.96 -14.75 0.44
C ILE A 15 -0.17 -14.40 1.40
N SER A 16 -1.06 -13.48 1.02
CA SER A 16 -2.17 -13.02 1.85
C SER A 16 -3.12 -14.15 2.24
N LYS A 17 -3.34 -15.12 1.37
CA LYS A 17 -4.21 -16.27 1.61
C LYS A 17 -3.76 -17.13 2.80
N HIS A 18 -2.45 -17.24 3.02
CA HIS A 18 -1.87 -18.14 4.03
C HIS A 18 -1.34 -17.41 5.27
N ARG A 19 -1.41 -16.07 5.33
CA ARG A 19 -0.96 -15.33 6.49
C ARG A 19 -1.86 -15.57 7.71
N ARG A 20 -1.27 -15.48 8.91
CA ARG A 20 -2.02 -15.44 10.16
C ARG A 20 -2.90 -14.18 10.17
N ASP A 21 -4.11 -14.30 10.67
CA ASP A 21 -5.11 -13.23 10.76
C ASP A 21 -5.86 -13.17 12.10
N VAL A 22 -5.49 -14.03 13.05
CA VAL A 22 -6.07 -14.04 14.41
C VAL A 22 -4.96 -14.12 15.43
N TRP A 23 -5.04 -13.31 16.48
CA TRP A 23 -4.08 -13.24 17.60
C TRP A 23 -4.87 -13.23 18.91
N ASP A 24 -4.21 -13.62 20.00
CA ASP A 24 -4.83 -13.70 21.33
C ASP A 24 -5.11 -12.31 21.91
N SER A 25 -4.29 -11.29 21.57
CA SER A 25 -4.45 -9.89 21.97
C SER A 25 -3.81 -8.95 20.93
N ARG A 26 -4.01 -7.62 21.08
CA ARG A 26 -3.27 -6.62 20.30
C ARG A 26 -1.77 -6.66 20.59
N ASP A 27 -1.37 -6.92 21.84
CA ASP A 27 0.04 -7.04 22.21
C ASP A 27 0.68 -8.26 21.54
N ASP A 28 -0.02 -9.40 21.51
CA ASP A 28 0.45 -10.59 20.77
C ASP A 28 0.58 -10.31 19.27
N ALA A 29 -0.36 -9.56 18.71
CA ALA A 29 -0.30 -9.13 17.30
C ALA A 29 0.89 -8.20 17.07
N TYR A 30 1.11 -7.22 17.93
CA TYR A 30 2.22 -6.28 17.87
C TYR A 30 3.56 -7.02 17.84
N GLU A 31 3.83 -7.85 18.84
CA GLU A 31 5.08 -8.62 18.97
C GLU A 31 5.34 -9.49 17.74
N GLN A 32 4.32 -10.21 17.27
CA GLN A 32 4.47 -11.11 16.13
C GLN A 32 4.59 -10.41 14.79
N MET A 33 4.04 -9.22 14.64
CA MET A 33 4.03 -8.50 13.37
C MET A 33 5.23 -7.56 13.22
N ARG A 34 5.70 -6.94 14.32
CA ARG A 34 6.76 -5.93 14.30
C ARG A 34 8.03 -6.39 13.58
N HIS A 35 8.40 -7.65 13.76
CA HIS A 35 9.62 -8.24 13.18
C HIS A 35 9.46 -8.74 11.74
N LYS A 36 8.25 -8.71 11.17
CA LYS A 36 8.05 -9.13 9.78
C LYS A 36 8.61 -8.09 8.82
N THR A 37 9.20 -8.56 7.73
CA THR A 37 9.83 -7.72 6.70
C THR A 37 8.95 -6.56 6.25
N PHE A 38 7.64 -6.74 6.17
CA PHE A 38 6.70 -5.72 5.75
C PHE A 38 6.60 -4.55 6.74
N PHE A 39 6.68 -4.82 8.05
CA PHE A 39 6.46 -3.83 9.10
C PHE A 39 7.74 -3.30 9.75
N LYS A 40 8.88 -3.96 9.52
CA LYS A 40 10.13 -3.68 10.25
C LYS A 40 10.61 -2.23 10.12
N ASN A 41 10.32 -1.58 9.00
CA ASN A 41 10.75 -0.21 8.72
C ASN A 41 9.68 0.85 9.05
N PHE A 42 8.48 0.44 9.47
CA PHE A 42 7.44 1.41 9.83
C PHE A 42 7.91 2.27 11.01
N ASP A 43 7.65 3.57 10.94
CA ASP A 43 7.69 4.44 12.10
C ASP A 43 6.85 3.86 13.24
N GLU A 44 7.30 4.04 14.47
CA GLU A 44 6.66 3.42 15.63
C GLU A 44 5.18 3.83 15.77
N ARG A 45 4.86 5.12 15.61
CA ARG A 45 3.47 5.61 15.68
C ARG A 45 2.61 5.06 14.57
N SER A 46 3.17 4.93 13.37
CA SER A 46 2.47 4.32 12.22
C SER A 46 2.15 2.85 12.49
N PHE A 47 3.09 2.12 13.10
CA PHE A 47 2.87 0.72 13.43
C PHE A 47 1.88 0.54 14.59
N GLN A 48 1.98 1.35 15.64
CA GLN A 48 0.99 1.37 16.73
C GLN A 48 -0.41 1.69 16.22
N GLY A 49 -0.56 2.70 15.36
CA GLY A 49 -1.83 3.03 14.71
C GLY A 49 -2.38 1.87 13.87
N TYR A 50 -1.51 1.11 13.19
CA TYR A 50 -1.92 -0.09 12.47
C TYR A 50 -2.46 -1.18 13.42
N ILE A 51 -1.80 -1.41 14.57
CA ILE A 51 -2.25 -2.39 15.57
C ILE A 51 -3.57 -1.95 16.22
N GLU A 52 -3.73 -0.67 16.49
CA GLU A 52 -4.93 -0.13 17.12
C GLU A 52 -6.15 -0.16 16.19
N HIS A 53 -6.00 0.31 14.96
CA HIS A 53 -7.11 0.53 14.03
C HIS A 53 -7.21 -0.51 12.91
N GLY A 54 -6.13 -1.21 12.60
CA GLY A 54 -6.09 -2.29 11.59
C GLY A 54 -6.60 -3.64 12.11
N LEU A 55 -6.87 -3.76 13.41
CA LEU A 55 -7.41 -4.94 14.06
C LEU A 55 -8.73 -4.62 14.77
N HIS A 56 -9.63 -5.60 14.85
CA HIS A 56 -10.85 -5.52 15.65
C HIS A 56 -11.03 -6.74 16.55
N GLU A 57 -11.79 -6.56 17.62
CA GLU A 57 -12.10 -7.62 18.58
C GLU A 57 -13.14 -8.57 18.02
N ARG A 58 -12.99 -9.84 18.35
CA ARG A 58 -13.90 -10.92 18.02
C ARG A 58 -14.73 -11.30 19.26
N ALA A 59 -15.84 -11.96 19.03
CA ALA A 59 -16.72 -12.45 20.13
C ALA A 59 -16.02 -13.44 21.09
N ASP A 60 -14.94 -14.08 20.66
CA ASP A 60 -14.13 -15.00 21.46
C ASP A 60 -13.02 -14.30 22.27
N GLY A 61 -12.99 -12.96 22.29
CA GLY A 61 -11.99 -12.15 23.01
C GLY A 61 -10.65 -12.01 22.28
N LYS A 62 -10.47 -12.66 21.14
CA LYS A 62 -9.28 -12.53 20.29
C LYS A 62 -9.39 -11.32 19.36
N VAL A 63 -8.29 -10.97 18.69
CA VAL A 63 -8.27 -9.91 17.66
C VAL A 63 -8.02 -10.48 16.29
N THR A 64 -8.59 -9.84 15.27
CA THR A 64 -8.40 -10.20 13.87
C THR A 64 -8.26 -8.96 13.00
N LEU A 65 -7.83 -9.13 11.74
CA LEU A 65 -7.69 -8.05 10.78
C LEU A 65 -9.04 -7.36 10.52
N ALA A 66 -9.08 -6.03 10.53
CA ALA A 66 -10.24 -5.23 10.16
C ALA A 66 -10.67 -5.51 8.71
N ILE A 67 -9.70 -5.70 7.81
CA ILE A 67 -9.94 -6.17 6.44
C ILE A 67 -9.64 -7.66 6.38
N SER A 68 -10.66 -8.48 6.16
CA SER A 68 -10.51 -9.94 6.11
C SER A 68 -9.55 -10.38 5.00
N LYS A 69 -8.80 -11.46 5.23
CA LYS A 69 -7.96 -12.09 4.19
C LYS A 69 -8.73 -12.37 2.90
N LYS A 70 -9.99 -12.76 3.00
CA LYS A 70 -10.85 -13.03 1.84
C LYS A 70 -11.00 -11.79 0.96
N ASN A 71 -11.26 -10.65 1.57
CA ASN A 71 -11.43 -9.38 0.86
C ASN A 71 -10.10 -8.92 0.23
N GLU A 72 -9.00 -9.00 0.99
CA GLU A 72 -7.68 -8.66 0.47
C GLU A 72 -7.28 -9.53 -0.72
N VAL A 73 -7.46 -10.85 -0.62
CA VAL A 73 -7.20 -11.77 -1.73
C VAL A 73 -8.09 -11.46 -2.94
N ALA A 74 -9.36 -11.10 -2.72
CA ALA A 74 -10.26 -10.70 -3.80
C ALA A 74 -9.75 -9.43 -4.51
N VAL A 75 -9.33 -8.41 -3.77
CA VAL A 75 -8.74 -7.17 -4.34
C VAL A 75 -7.52 -7.50 -5.19
N PHE A 76 -6.57 -8.29 -4.68
CA PHE A 76 -5.37 -8.65 -5.45
C PHE A 76 -5.68 -9.46 -6.72
N ARG A 77 -6.74 -10.28 -6.71
CA ARG A 77 -7.16 -11.06 -7.88
C ARG A 77 -7.97 -10.27 -8.90
N THR A 78 -8.61 -9.18 -8.48
CA THR A 78 -9.49 -8.36 -9.32
C THR A 78 -8.87 -7.03 -9.73
N ASN A 79 -7.62 -6.78 -9.36
CA ASN A 79 -6.92 -5.56 -9.75
C ASN A 79 -6.95 -5.41 -11.29
N PRO A 80 -7.56 -4.33 -11.82
CA PRO A 80 -7.83 -4.18 -13.24
C PRO A 80 -6.55 -3.91 -14.02
N SER A 81 -5.90 -4.96 -14.49
CA SER A 81 -4.75 -4.85 -15.41
C SER A 81 -5.13 -4.25 -16.77
N MET A 82 -6.44 -4.24 -17.08
CA MET A 82 -6.98 -3.69 -18.34
C MET A 82 -7.10 -2.16 -18.35
N TYR A 83 -6.94 -1.49 -17.21
CA TYR A 83 -6.99 -0.03 -17.12
C TYR A 83 -6.04 0.66 -18.11
N TRP A 84 -4.89 0.05 -18.36
CA TRP A 84 -3.90 0.55 -19.31
C TRP A 84 -4.33 0.50 -20.78
N LEU A 85 -5.41 -0.18 -21.10
CA LEU A 85 -5.96 -0.30 -22.46
C LEU A 85 -7.04 0.75 -22.78
N THR A 86 -7.54 1.44 -21.74
CA THR A 86 -8.52 2.52 -21.97
C THR A 86 -7.86 3.74 -22.61
N PRO A 87 -8.58 4.49 -23.49
CA PRO A 87 -8.11 5.77 -24.00
C PRO A 87 -7.75 6.70 -22.85
N ASN A 88 -6.70 7.47 -23.04
CA ASN A 88 -6.12 8.24 -21.96
C ASN A 88 -6.44 9.73 -22.13
N GLU A 89 -7.38 10.16 -21.33
CA GLU A 89 -7.48 11.56 -20.96
C GLU A 89 -6.78 11.66 -19.60
N GLY A 90 -5.62 12.30 -19.50
CA GLY A 90 -4.93 12.53 -18.24
C GLY A 90 -5.85 13.10 -17.15
N PRO A 91 -5.43 13.13 -15.89
CA PRO A 91 -6.26 13.68 -14.81
C PRO A 91 -6.62 15.13 -15.14
N LYS A 92 -7.89 15.47 -15.00
CA LYS A 92 -8.36 16.87 -15.14
C LYS A 92 -7.90 17.74 -13.96
N PRO A 93 -7.96 17.27 -12.68
CA PRO A 93 -7.31 17.98 -11.57
C PRO A 93 -5.78 17.81 -11.62
N PRO A 94 -5.03 18.76 -11.06
CA PRO A 94 -3.59 18.60 -10.88
C PRO A 94 -3.28 17.29 -10.14
N ALA A 95 -2.27 16.57 -10.59
CA ALA A 95 -1.88 15.30 -10.01
C ALA A 95 -0.36 15.13 -10.01
N GLN A 96 0.18 14.54 -8.95
CA GLN A 96 1.59 14.18 -8.83
C GLN A 96 1.73 12.81 -8.19
N LEU A 97 2.64 12.01 -8.68
CA LEU A 97 2.98 10.70 -8.12
C LEU A 97 4.21 10.83 -7.22
N ILE A 98 4.12 10.33 -6.00
CA ILE A 98 5.28 10.14 -5.12
C ILE A 98 5.55 8.65 -4.99
N ILE A 99 6.82 8.24 -5.06
CA ILE A 99 7.20 6.83 -4.98
C ILE A 99 8.46 6.64 -4.14
N GLY A 100 8.49 5.59 -3.33
CA GLY A 100 9.67 5.24 -2.54
C GLY A 100 10.85 4.79 -3.42
N GLU A 101 12.06 5.23 -3.11
CA GLU A 101 13.30 4.94 -3.87
C GLU A 101 13.61 3.44 -3.93
N GLU A 102 13.27 2.70 -2.89
CA GLU A 102 13.46 1.25 -2.83
C GLU A 102 12.26 0.45 -3.34
N SER A 103 11.19 1.13 -3.76
CA SER A 103 9.98 0.47 -4.24
C SER A 103 10.25 -0.38 -5.48
N VAL A 104 9.72 -1.60 -5.48
CA VAL A 104 9.76 -2.49 -6.66
C VAL A 104 9.09 -1.87 -7.89
N PHE A 105 8.13 -0.97 -7.70
CA PHE A 105 7.45 -0.27 -8.79
C PHE A 105 8.35 0.78 -9.45
N LEU A 106 9.26 1.43 -8.70
CA LEU A 106 10.28 2.31 -9.27
C LEU A 106 11.26 1.50 -10.12
N LYS A 107 11.74 0.38 -9.58
CA LYS A 107 12.66 -0.54 -10.31
C LYS A 107 12.04 -1.09 -11.60
N ARG A 108 10.73 -1.28 -11.64
CA ARG A 108 9.96 -1.70 -12.82
C ARG A 108 9.56 -0.55 -13.77
N LYS A 109 10.08 0.65 -13.56
CA LYS A 109 9.80 1.86 -14.35
C LYS A 109 8.31 2.21 -14.43
N PHE A 110 7.54 1.89 -13.39
CA PHE A 110 6.11 2.19 -13.31
C PHE A 110 5.83 3.70 -13.37
N PRO A 111 6.55 4.58 -12.64
CA PRO A 111 6.34 6.03 -12.70
C PRO A 111 6.56 6.60 -14.10
N GLN A 112 7.54 6.10 -14.84
CA GLN A 112 7.80 6.53 -16.21
C GLN A 112 6.62 6.16 -17.14
N GLN A 113 6.01 5.00 -16.92
CA GLN A 113 4.82 4.60 -17.68
C GLN A 113 3.61 5.48 -17.32
N VAL A 114 3.45 5.82 -16.03
CA VAL A 114 2.41 6.75 -15.57
C VAL A 114 2.60 8.11 -16.21
N LYS A 115 3.82 8.66 -16.20
CA LYS A 115 4.12 9.94 -16.86
C LYS A 115 3.85 9.90 -18.36
N ALA A 116 4.36 8.89 -19.06
CA ALA A 116 4.20 8.77 -20.51
C ALA A 116 2.73 8.62 -20.94
N ARG A 117 1.91 7.94 -20.12
CA ARG A 117 0.52 7.64 -20.47
C ARG A 117 -0.48 8.67 -19.95
N LEU A 118 -0.28 9.17 -18.72
CA LEU A 118 -1.24 10.03 -18.03
C LEU A 118 -0.77 11.49 -17.91
N GLY A 119 0.46 11.80 -18.31
CA GLY A 119 1.04 13.12 -18.12
C GLY A 119 1.30 13.48 -16.67
N ILE A 120 1.22 12.52 -15.75
CA ILE A 120 1.44 12.75 -14.31
C ILE A 120 2.95 12.70 -14.03
N ASP A 121 3.49 13.81 -13.57
CA ASP A 121 4.87 13.88 -13.10
C ASP A 121 5.08 13.10 -11.81
N PHE A 122 6.33 12.69 -11.57
CA PHE A 122 6.65 11.96 -10.35
C PHE A 122 7.93 12.45 -9.71
N GLN A 123 8.01 12.25 -8.41
CA GLN A 123 9.22 12.42 -7.62
C GLN A 123 9.42 11.24 -6.68
N THR A 124 10.66 11.06 -6.22
CA THR A 124 11.00 10.00 -5.28
C THR A 124 11.07 10.54 -3.85
N HIS A 125 10.85 9.65 -2.89
CA HIS A 125 11.09 9.88 -1.48
C HIS A 125 11.91 8.70 -0.92
N ALA A 126 12.74 8.93 0.06
CA ALA A 126 13.46 7.87 0.75
C ALA A 126 12.50 6.80 1.30
N GLY A 127 12.92 5.54 1.29
CA GLY A 127 12.15 4.41 1.84
C GLY A 127 11.60 3.45 0.80
N GLY A 128 10.89 2.44 1.29
CA GLY A 128 10.31 1.35 0.51
C GLY A 128 8.99 1.70 -0.16
N HIS A 129 8.22 0.66 -0.50
CA HIS A 129 6.89 0.86 -1.06
C HIS A 129 5.90 1.49 -0.08
N MET A 130 6.13 1.27 1.22
CA MET A 130 5.30 1.80 2.30
C MET A 130 5.93 3.05 2.95
N PHE A 131 6.75 3.80 2.21
CA PHE A 131 7.46 4.98 2.69
C PHE A 131 6.60 6.00 3.47
N PRO A 132 5.28 6.18 3.22
CA PRO A 132 4.47 7.07 4.05
C PRO A 132 4.31 6.59 5.49
N LEU A 133 4.41 5.29 5.72
CA LEU A 133 4.37 4.69 7.05
C LEU A 133 5.77 4.50 7.66
N GLU A 134 6.81 4.58 6.83
CA GLU A 134 8.22 4.54 7.25
C GLU A 134 8.71 5.94 7.67
N HIS A 135 8.22 6.99 6.99
CA HIS A 135 8.64 8.40 7.16
C HIS A 135 7.45 9.36 7.20
N PRO A 136 6.50 9.22 8.13
CA PRO A 136 5.22 9.96 8.08
C PRO A 136 5.39 11.48 8.15
N GLU A 137 6.34 11.99 8.92
CA GLU A 137 6.55 13.44 9.08
C GLU A 137 7.06 14.09 7.79
N SER A 138 8.12 13.54 7.20
CA SER A 138 8.70 14.12 5.98
C SER A 138 7.77 13.94 4.78
N VAL A 139 7.01 12.85 4.72
CA VAL A 139 6.00 12.66 3.67
C VAL A 139 4.83 13.62 3.84
N SER A 140 4.37 13.86 5.06
CA SER A 140 3.32 14.87 5.32
C SER A 140 3.74 16.26 4.88
N ALA A 141 4.97 16.68 5.22
CA ALA A 141 5.50 17.96 4.78
C ALA A 141 5.55 18.04 3.24
N LEU A 142 6.10 17.00 2.59
CA LEU A 142 6.18 16.95 1.13
C LEU A 142 4.79 17.02 0.47
N VAL A 143 3.78 16.34 1.01
CA VAL A 143 2.41 16.36 0.47
C VAL A 143 1.81 17.76 0.61
N LEU A 144 2.01 18.44 1.75
CA LEU A 144 1.55 19.81 1.95
C LEU A 144 2.19 20.77 0.95
N ASP A 145 3.51 20.70 0.77
CA ASP A 145 4.23 21.54 -0.20
C ASP A 145 3.69 21.34 -1.63
N ILE A 146 3.42 20.09 -2.03
CA ILE A 146 2.85 19.79 -3.34
C ILE A 146 1.45 20.40 -3.49
N ILE A 147 0.61 20.26 -2.47
CA ILE A 147 -0.75 20.82 -2.49
C ILE A 147 -0.70 22.34 -2.62
N GLU A 148 0.15 23.01 -1.84
CA GLU A 148 0.32 24.47 -1.90
C GLU A 148 0.79 24.93 -3.29
N GLN A 149 1.75 24.22 -3.89
CA GLN A 149 2.23 24.53 -5.24
C GLN A 149 1.13 24.36 -6.29
N GLN A 150 0.30 23.31 -6.17
CA GLN A 150 -0.79 23.06 -7.10
C GLN A 150 -1.95 24.06 -6.96
N LEU A 151 -2.20 24.57 -5.76
CA LEU A 151 -3.24 25.57 -5.51
C LEU A 151 -2.81 27.00 -5.96
N SER A 152 -1.51 27.21 -6.13
CA SER A 152 -0.94 28.52 -6.53
C SER A 152 -0.83 28.68 -8.06
N GLN A 153 -1.18 27.66 -8.84
CA GLN A 153 -1.20 27.65 -10.31
C GLN A 153 -2.59 27.99 -10.86
#